data_81d464a5f9cdf6d5db0a860fa9b31276
#
_entry.id   81d464a5f9cdf6d5db0a860fa9b31276
#
_cell.length_a   1.000
_cell.length_b   1.000
_cell.length_c   1.000
_cell.angle_alpha   90.00
_cell.angle_beta   90.00
_cell.angle_gamma   90.00
#
_symmetry.space_group_name_H-M   'P 1'
#
loop_
_entity.id
_entity.type
_entity.pdbx_description
1 polymer ?
#
loop_
_entity_poly.entity_id
_entity_poly.type
_entity_poly.pdbx_seq_one_letter_code
_entity_poly.pdbx_strand_id
1 'polypeptide(L)'
;MEKEEIDNTPTPHNSGRKGDFAKVCLMPGDPLRAKFIAENFLENPVQVNGVRGMLGYTGIYRGVKISVMGSGMGMPSIGIYATELFKFYGVEKIIRVGSCGGYDPELKVFDTLIVQSASTNSNWAKQYELPGDYSATPDFQTMIDAYETAKKLGIPTKAADVLSEDNFYNDVNPEGWKKWTS
;
A
#
# COMPACT_ATOMS: atom_id res chain seq x y z
N MET A 1 -21.59 13.31 -28.01
CA MET A 1 -21.38 14.25 -26.88
C MET A 1 -20.54 13.48 -25.88
N GLU A 2 -19.22 13.74 -25.87
CA GLU A 2 -18.36 13.27 -24.77
C GLU A 2 -18.88 13.94 -23.50
N LYS A 3 -19.17 13.15 -22.49
CA LYS A 3 -19.47 13.69 -21.16
C LYS A 3 -18.19 14.35 -20.65
N GLU A 4 -18.19 15.65 -20.43
CA GLU A 4 -17.12 16.32 -19.72
C GLU A 4 -16.90 15.55 -18.42
N GLU A 5 -15.70 14.99 -18.27
CA GLU A 5 -15.29 14.26 -17.08
C GLU A 5 -15.12 15.28 -15.95
N ILE A 6 -16.03 15.25 -14.99
CA ILE A 6 -16.00 16.18 -13.85
C ILE A 6 -14.69 15.94 -13.09
N ASP A 7 -13.86 16.96 -13.01
CA ASP A 7 -12.65 16.91 -12.17
C ASP A 7 -13.05 16.97 -10.69
N ASN A 8 -12.90 15.84 -9.98
CA ASN A 8 -13.19 15.72 -8.56
C ASN A 8 -11.97 16.02 -7.68
N THR A 9 -10.93 16.67 -8.23
CA THR A 9 -9.72 17.04 -7.48
C THR A 9 -9.65 18.55 -7.21
N PRO A 10 -9.15 19.00 -6.05
CA PRO A 10 -8.71 18.17 -4.90
C PRO A 10 -9.88 17.52 -4.15
N THR A 11 -9.60 16.43 -3.43
CA THR A 11 -10.57 15.79 -2.54
C THR A 11 -10.45 16.33 -1.10
N PRO A 12 -11.38 16.01 -0.19
CA PRO A 12 -11.24 16.35 1.23
C PRO A 12 -10.02 15.72 1.94
N HIS A 13 -9.40 14.70 1.32
CA HIS A 13 -8.29 13.95 1.91
C HIS A 13 -6.97 14.14 1.17
N ASN A 14 -7.03 14.76 -0.02
CA ASN A 14 -5.85 14.91 -0.86
C ASN A 14 -5.89 16.23 -1.63
N SER A 15 -4.89 17.10 -1.38
CA SER A 15 -4.75 18.42 -2.01
C SER A 15 -4.18 18.40 -3.43
N GLY A 16 -3.71 17.24 -3.90
CA GLY A 16 -3.22 17.07 -5.27
C GLY A 16 -4.32 17.35 -6.32
N ARG A 17 -3.89 17.59 -7.54
CA ARG A 17 -4.76 17.75 -8.70
C ARG A 17 -4.54 16.63 -9.70
N LYS A 18 -5.45 16.48 -10.64
CA LYS A 18 -5.31 15.53 -11.74
C LYS A 18 -3.97 15.76 -12.46
N GLY A 19 -3.15 14.71 -12.54
CA GLY A 19 -1.80 14.77 -13.15
C GLY A 19 -0.64 15.01 -12.17
N ASP A 20 -0.89 15.39 -10.92
CA ASP A 20 0.15 15.54 -9.91
C ASP A 20 0.75 14.19 -9.53
N PHE A 21 -0.07 13.15 -9.46
CA PHE A 21 0.38 11.78 -9.18
C PHE A 21 0.87 11.06 -10.43
N ALA A 22 1.82 10.18 -10.25
CA ALA A 22 2.27 9.25 -11.28
C ALA A 22 1.32 8.06 -11.41
N LYS A 23 1.44 7.29 -12.49
CA LYS A 23 0.66 6.05 -12.69
C LYS A 23 0.97 4.97 -11.64
N VAL A 24 2.17 4.99 -11.08
CA VAL A 24 2.60 4.08 -10.01
C VAL A 24 2.82 4.86 -8.73
N CYS A 25 2.21 4.39 -7.64
CA CYS A 25 2.34 4.97 -6.32
C CYS A 25 2.83 3.92 -5.30
N LEU A 26 3.92 4.22 -4.60
CA LEU A 26 4.36 3.46 -3.44
C LEU A 26 3.58 3.94 -2.22
N MET A 27 3.02 3.02 -1.43
CA MET A 27 2.23 3.39 -0.25
C MET A 27 2.78 2.75 1.03
N PRO A 28 3.69 3.40 1.75
CA PRO A 28 3.99 3.05 3.13
C PRO A 28 2.82 3.43 4.05
N GLY A 29 2.70 2.79 5.22
CA GLY A 29 1.70 3.17 6.22
C GLY A 29 2.00 4.54 6.83
N ASP A 30 3.26 4.79 7.15
CA ASP A 30 3.76 6.00 7.79
C ASP A 30 4.02 7.12 6.76
N PRO A 31 3.39 8.31 6.91
CA PRO A 31 3.64 9.45 6.04
C PRO A 31 5.09 9.97 6.12
N LEU A 32 5.78 9.82 7.25
CA LEU A 32 7.19 10.16 7.36
C LEU A 32 8.07 9.19 6.58
N ARG A 33 7.68 7.93 6.45
CA ARG A 33 8.35 6.98 5.56
C ARG A 33 8.14 7.36 4.10
N ALA A 34 6.95 7.85 3.73
CA ALA A 34 6.72 8.39 2.39
C ALA A 34 7.66 9.56 2.10
N LYS A 35 7.82 10.49 3.03
CA LYS A 35 8.78 11.59 2.95
C LYS A 35 10.22 11.07 2.80
N PHE A 36 10.63 10.14 3.64
CA PHE A 36 11.96 9.53 3.58
C PHE A 36 12.25 8.90 2.21
N ILE A 37 11.31 8.13 1.67
CA ILE A 37 11.45 7.52 0.34
C ILE A 37 11.60 8.60 -0.73
N ALA A 38 10.77 9.64 -0.68
CA ALA A 38 10.83 10.73 -1.64
C ALA A 38 12.19 11.45 -1.61
N GLU A 39 12.65 11.86 -0.45
CA GLU A 39 13.86 12.65 -0.27
C GLU A 39 15.15 11.88 -0.56
N ASN A 40 15.16 10.56 -0.37
CA ASN A 40 16.37 9.74 -0.52
C ASN A 40 16.46 8.97 -1.84
N PHE A 41 15.33 8.74 -2.52
CA PHE A 41 15.30 7.89 -3.71
C PHE A 41 14.74 8.58 -4.96
N LEU A 42 13.98 9.67 -4.84
CA LEU A 42 13.42 10.36 -6.00
C LEU A 42 14.26 11.59 -6.36
N GLU A 43 14.45 11.80 -7.62
CA GLU A 43 15.02 13.04 -8.18
C GLU A 43 13.91 14.10 -8.24
N ASN A 44 14.23 15.33 -7.78
CA ASN A 44 13.33 16.49 -7.77
C ASN A 44 11.94 16.18 -7.18
N PRO A 45 11.82 15.60 -5.96
CA PRO A 45 10.54 15.29 -5.38
C PRO A 45 9.75 16.56 -5.07
N VAL A 46 8.49 16.59 -5.50
CA VAL A 46 7.53 17.67 -5.19
C VAL A 46 6.47 17.10 -4.27
N GLN A 47 6.19 17.80 -3.16
CA GLN A 47 5.10 17.41 -2.29
C GLN A 47 3.76 17.76 -2.94
N VAL A 48 2.92 16.77 -3.15
CA VAL A 48 1.59 16.88 -3.80
C VAL A 48 0.44 16.76 -2.81
N ASN A 49 0.68 16.18 -1.64
CA ASN A 49 -0.30 16.13 -0.56
C ASN A 49 0.30 16.36 0.82
N GLY A 50 -0.46 17.02 1.68
CA GLY A 50 -0.16 17.24 3.09
C GLY A 50 -1.41 17.29 3.97
N VAL A 51 -2.59 17.10 3.37
CA VAL A 51 -3.88 17.12 4.08
C VAL A 51 -3.87 16.03 5.16
N ARG A 52 -4.31 16.37 6.35
CA ARG A 52 -4.34 15.48 7.53
C ARG A 52 -2.98 14.90 7.92
N GLY A 53 -1.87 15.53 7.50
CA GLY A 53 -0.52 15.00 7.72
C GLY A 53 -0.18 13.79 6.83
N MET A 54 -1.05 13.40 5.91
CA MET A 54 -0.81 12.31 4.98
C MET A 54 0.06 12.78 3.83
N LEU A 55 1.38 12.74 4.03
CA LEU A 55 2.35 13.25 3.08
C LEU A 55 2.38 12.41 1.81
N GLY A 56 2.35 13.11 0.67
CA GLY A 56 2.46 12.53 -0.67
C GLY A 56 3.42 13.35 -1.53
N TYR A 57 4.23 12.66 -2.30
CA TYR A 57 5.26 13.23 -3.16
C TYR A 57 5.26 12.59 -4.53
N THR A 58 5.70 13.33 -5.53
CA THR A 58 5.96 12.82 -6.88
C THR A 58 7.33 13.30 -7.34
N GLY A 59 8.10 12.41 -7.93
CA GLY A 59 9.43 12.70 -8.45
C GLY A 59 9.84 11.68 -9.50
N ILE A 60 11.12 11.64 -9.83
CA ILE A 60 11.68 10.74 -10.84
C ILE A 60 12.57 9.70 -10.17
N TYR A 61 12.42 8.46 -10.56
CA TYR A 61 13.32 7.37 -10.20
C TYR A 61 13.84 6.69 -11.46
N ARG A 62 15.14 6.81 -11.74
CA ARG A 62 15.78 6.24 -12.93
C ARG A 62 15.03 6.57 -14.24
N GLY A 63 14.64 7.84 -14.38
CA GLY A 63 13.93 8.34 -15.57
C GLY A 63 12.44 8.06 -15.60
N VAL A 64 11.87 7.40 -14.58
CA VAL A 64 10.42 7.08 -14.49
C VAL A 64 9.76 7.95 -13.41
N LYS A 65 8.62 8.57 -13.76
CA LYS A 65 7.80 9.33 -12.80
C LYS A 65 7.15 8.35 -11.80
N ILE A 66 7.40 8.55 -10.51
CA ILE A 66 6.89 7.74 -9.40
C ILE A 66 6.28 8.65 -8.34
N SER A 67 5.18 8.21 -7.76
CA SER A 67 4.62 8.83 -6.56
C SER A 67 4.86 7.96 -5.34
N VAL A 68 4.93 8.60 -4.18
CA VAL A 68 4.93 7.93 -2.89
C VAL A 68 4.01 8.69 -1.94
N MET A 69 3.11 7.99 -1.26
CA MET A 69 2.15 8.60 -0.34
C MET A 69 1.86 7.69 0.85
N GLY A 70 1.73 8.26 2.03
CA GLY A 70 1.30 7.51 3.21
C GLY A 70 -0.10 6.94 3.04
N SER A 71 -0.35 5.76 3.61
CA SER A 71 -1.69 5.14 3.64
C SER A 71 -2.39 5.26 4.99
N GLY A 72 -1.67 5.60 6.05
CA GLY A 72 -2.14 5.47 7.42
C GLY A 72 -2.20 4.02 7.88
N MET A 73 -2.87 3.79 8.99
CA MET A 73 -3.05 2.48 9.60
C MET A 73 -4.45 1.94 9.35
N GLY A 74 -4.53 0.65 9.09
CA GLY A 74 -5.79 -0.08 8.95
C GLY A 74 -6.46 0.04 7.58
N MET A 75 -7.34 -0.90 7.31
CA MET A 75 -8.06 -1.01 6.03
C MET A 75 -8.92 0.21 5.70
N PRO A 76 -9.65 0.83 6.65
CA PRO A 76 -10.44 2.02 6.35
C PRO A 76 -9.59 3.21 5.88
N SER A 77 -8.40 3.40 6.46
CA SER A 77 -7.51 4.50 6.06
C SER A 77 -6.98 4.29 4.64
N ILE A 78 -6.34 3.15 4.37
CA ILE A 78 -5.84 2.87 3.01
C ILE A 78 -6.98 2.84 1.99
N GLY A 79 -8.17 2.40 2.39
CA GLY A 79 -9.36 2.37 1.54
C GLY A 79 -9.73 3.76 1.00
N ILE A 80 -9.65 4.81 1.83
CA ILE A 80 -9.88 6.18 1.41
C ILE A 80 -8.85 6.59 0.34
N TYR A 81 -7.57 6.54 0.70
CA TYR A 81 -6.50 7.05 -0.16
C TYR A 81 -6.34 6.26 -1.46
N ALA A 82 -6.38 4.92 -1.39
CA ALA A 82 -6.28 4.08 -2.59
C ALA A 82 -7.46 4.30 -3.54
N THR A 83 -8.68 4.41 -3.00
CA THR A 83 -9.86 4.68 -3.82
C THR A 83 -9.75 6.01 -4.55
N GLU A 84 -9.34 7.06 -3.85
CA GLU A 84 -9.17 8.38 -4.46
C GLU A 84 -8.07 8.39 -5.52
N LEU A 85 -6.91 7.79 -5.23
CA LEU A 85 -5.79 7.69 -6.17
C LEU A 85 -6.21 7.00 -7.47
N PHE A 86 -6.92 5.88 -7.39
CA PHE A 86 -7.40 5.17 -8.58
C PHE A 86 -8.50 5.93 -9.31
N LYS A 87 -9.49 6.47 -8.59
CA LYS A 87 -10.68 7.06 -9.23
C LYS A 87 -10.44 8.47 -9.77
N PHE A 88 -9.62 9.28 -9.08
CA PHE A 88 -9.58 10.71 -9.36
C PHE A 88 -8.21 11.20 -9.82
N TYR A 89 -7.12 10.53 -9.42
CA TYR A 89 -5.76 11.02 -9.68
C TYR A 89 -5.02 10.25 -10.79
N GLY A 90 -5.68 9.28 -11.43
CA GLY A 90 -5.11 8.54 -12.56
C GLY A 90 -3.99 7.58 -12.20
N VAL A 91 -3.90 7.17 -10.92
CA VAL A 91 -3.00 6.11 -10.49
C VAL A 91 -3.53 4.78 -11.02
N GLU A 92 -2.66 3.99 -11.63
CA GLU A 92 -2.99 2.70 -12.22
C GLU A 92 -2.49 1.52 -11.36
N LYS A 93 -1.44 1.77 -10.55
CA LYS A 93 -0.80 0.74 -9.73
C LYS A 93 -0.39 1.29 -8.38
N ILE A 94 -0.75 0.58 -7.32
CA ILE A 94 -0.30 0.86 -5.97
C ILE A 94 0.54 -0.32 -5.47
N ILE A 95 1.73 -0.03 -4.92
CA ILE A 95 2.59 -1.00 -4.26
C ILE A 95 2.70 -0.62 -2.80
N ARG A 96 2.16 -1.45 -1.92
CA ARG A 96 2.25 -1.24 -0.48
C ARG A 96 3.67 -1.59 0.01
N VAL A 97 4.32 -0.62 0.65
CA VAL A 97 5.67 -0.78 1.22
C VAL A 97 5.55 -0.70 2.75
N GLY A 98 5.27 -1.83 3.36
CA GLY A 98 4.95 -1.93 4.78
C GLY A 98 6.00 -2.64 5.62
N SER A 99 5.65 -2.81 6.88
CA SER A 99 6.32 -3.70 7.84
C SER A 99 5.27 -4.59 8.49
N CYS A 100 5.67 -5.75 8.95
CA CYS A 100 4.81 -6.70 9.66
C CYS A 100 5.58 -7.39 10.78
N GLY A 101 4.87 -7.98 11.73
CA GLY A 101 5.41 -9.01 12.59
C GLY A 101 5.57 -10.32 11.80
N GLY A 102 6.44 -11.21 12.25
CA GLY A 102 6.61 -12.54 11.67
C GLY A 102 6.07 -13.62 12.62
N TYR A 103 5.27 -14.53 12.09
CA TYR A 103 4.84 -15.73 12.83
C TYR A 103 5.74 -16.94 12.59
N ASP A 104 6.47 -16.96 11.46
CA ASP A 104 7.45 -17.98 11.14
C ASP A 104 8.73 -17.76 11.99
N PRO A 105 9.12 -18.73 12.82
CA PRO A 105 10.31 -18.62 13.69
C PRO A 105 11.64 -18.52 12.93
N GLU A 106 11.66 -18.86 11.64
CA GLU A 106 12.84 -18.73 10.79
C GLU A 106 13.06 -17.30 10.28
N LEU A 107 12.04 -16.43 10.35
CA LEU A 107 12.14 -15.06 9.93
C LEU A 107 13.04 -14.24 10.86
N LYS A 108 13.85 -13.42 10.26
CA LYS A 108 14.73 -12.47 10.96
C LYS A 108 14.28 -11.04 10.68
N VAL A 109 14.65 -10.14 11.58
CA VAL A 109 14.46 -8.70 11.36
C VAL A 109 15.18 -8.30 10.08
N PHE A 110 14.51 -7.51 9.25
CA PHE A 110 14.89 -7.08 7.90
C PHE A 110 14.75 -8.12 6.78
N ASP A 111 14.23 -9.31 7.03
CA ASP A 111 13.82 -10.17 5.93
C ASP A 111 12.71 -9.52 5.12
N THR A 112 12.76 -9.70 3.81
CA THR A 112 11.77 -9.14 2.90
C THR A 112 10.73 -10.20 2.55
N LEU A 113 9.46 -9.84 2.69
CA LEU A 113 8.34 -10.69 2.28
C LEU A 113 7.66 -10.09 1.05
N ILE A 114 7.45 -10.91 0.03
CA ILE A 114 6.56 -10.59 -1.09
C ILE A 114 5.22 -11.28 -0.81
N VAL A 115 4.20 -10.45 -0.60
CA VAL A 115 2.88 -10.94 -0.21
C VAL A 115 2.18 -11.57 -1.40
N GLN A 116 1.76 -12.82 -1.26
CA GLN A 116 1.00 -13.57 -2.28
C GLN A 116 -0.50 -13.64 -1.98
N SER A 117 -0.89 -13.53 -0.71
CA SER A 117 -2.28 -13.40 -0.29
C SER A 117 -2.40 -12.68 1.06
N ALA A 118 -3.60 -12.18 1.36
CA ALA A 118 -3.89 -11.55 2.63
C ALA A 118 -5.17 -12.13 3.24
N SER A 119 -5.05 -12.74 4.41
CA SER A 119 -6.17 -13.12 5.25
C SER A 119 -6.57 -11.97 6.18
N THR A 120 -7.81 -11.98 6.67
CA THR A 120 -8.28 -10.98 7.62
C THR A 120 -9.37 -11.51 8.53
N ASN A 121 -9.42 -10.99 9.76
CA ASN A 121 -10.54 -11.15 10.67
C ASN A 121 -11.47 -9.93 10.72
N SER A 122 -11.22 -8.93 9.87
CA SER A 122 -12.00 -7.71 9.77
C SER A 122 -13.34 -7.92 9.06
N ASN A 123 -14.33 -7.15 9.47
CA ASN A 123 -15.59 -7.02 8.74
C ASN A 123 -15.60 -5.89 7.70
N TRP A 124 -14.45 -5.24 7.45
CA TRP A 124 -14.40 -4.10 6.53
C TRP A 124 -14.86 -4.45 5.11
N ALA A 125 -14.40 -5.56 4.55
CA ALA A 125 -14.80 -6.00 3.21
C ALA A 125 -16.30 -6.31 3.09
N LYS A 126 -16.94 -6.74 4.18
CA LYS A 126 -18.39 -7.01 4.20
C LYS A 126 -19.26 -5.76 3.98
N GLN A 127 -18.70 -4.56 4.21
CA GLN A 127 -19.39 -3.30 3.94
C GLN A 127 -19.65 -3.08 2.44
N TYR A 128 -18.96 -3.79 1.57
CA TYR A 128 -19.15 -3.73 0.12
C TYR A 128 -20.23 -4.69 -0.40
N GLU A 129 -20.86 -5.46 0.49
CA GLU A 129 -21.99 -6.36 0.20
C GLU A 129 -21.72 -7.31 -0.99
N LEU A 130 -20.49 -7.80 -1.11
CA LEU A 130 -20.15 -8.77 -2.14
C LEU A 130 -20.89 -10.09 -1.91
N PRO A 131 -21.34 -10.78 -2.97
CA PRO A 131 -22.11 -12.03 -2.85
C PRO A 131 -21.22 -13.25 -2.54
N GLY A 132 -20.24 -13.10 -1.66
CA GLY A 132 -19.29 -14.14 -1.27
C GLY A 132 -18.04 -13.58 -0.62
N ASP A 133 -17.06 -14.43 -0.38
CA ASP A 133 -15.76 -14.05 0.16
C ASP A 133 -14.80 -13.68 -0.97
N TYR A 134 -14.14 -12.54 -0.82
CA TYR A 134 -13.15 -12.07 -1.78
C TYR A 134 -11.76 -12.58 -1.42
N SER A 135 -11.10 -13.25 -2.37
CA SER A 135 -9.70 -13.65 -2.21
C SER A 135 -8.78 -12.44 -2.42
N ALA A 136 -8.20 -11.93 -1.34
CA ALA A 136 -7.29 -10.78 -1.39
C ALA A 136 -5.91 -11.23 -1.88
N THR A 137 -5.69 -11.15 -3.18
CA THR A 137 -4.42 -11.45 -3.85
C THR A 137 -3.88 -10.20 -4.55
N PRO A 138 -2.55 -10.04 -4.67
CA PRO A 138 -1.96 -8.95 -5.43
C PRO A 138 -2.10 -9.19 -6.94
N ASP A 139 -1.81 -8.14 -7.73
CA ASP A 139 -1.58 -8.30 -9.16
C ASP A 139 -0.39 -9.25 -9.39
N PHE A 140 -0.65 -10.33 -10.13
CA PHE A 140 0.30 -11.42 -10.33
C PHE A 140 1.62 -10.95 -10.95
N GLN A 141 1.56 -10.12 -11.99
CA GLN A 141 2.77 -9.67 -12.69
C GLN A 141 3.61 -8.78 -11.78
N THR A 142 2.98 -7.86 -11.04
CA THR A 142 3.69 -6.99 -10.09
C THR A 142 4.36 -7.79 -8.97
N MET A 143 3.69 -8.82 -8.47
CA MET A 143 4.23 -9.71 -7.45
C MET A 143 5.48 -10.46 -7.94
N ILE A 144 5.40 -11.05 -9.13
CA ILE A 144 6.52 -11.79 -9.74
C ILE A 144 7.69 -10.84 -10.04
N ASP A 145 7.42 -9.68 -10.60
CA ASP A 145 8.46 -8.69 -10.89
C ASP A 145 9.19 -8.25 -9.62
N ALA A 146 8.47 -8.04 -8.52
CA ALA A 146 9.06 -7.70 -7.23
C ALA A 146 9.92 -8.84 -6.68
N TYR A 147 9.41 -10.08 -6.72
CA TYR A 147 10.13 -11.27 -6.25
C TYR A 147 11.41 -11.52 -7.04
N GLU A 148 11.34 -11.50 -8.37
CA GLU A 148 12.50 -11.71 -9.23
C GLU A 148 13.53 -10.57 -9.11
N THR A 149 13.05 -9.34 -8.92
CA THR A 149 13.93 -8.19 -8.68
C THR A 149 14.69 -8.34 -7.37
N ALA A 150 14.02 -8.73 -6.30
CA ALA A 150 14.65 -8.99 -5.01
C ALA A 150 15.72 -10.07 -5.13
N LYS A 151 15.42 -11.18 -5.83
CA LYS A 151 16.41 -12.24 -6.08
C LYS A 151 17.62 -11.75 -6.87
N LYS A 152 17.41 -10.99 -7.94
CA LYS A 152 18.49 -10.42 -8.76
C LYS A 152 19.40 -9.48 -7.95
N LEU A 153 18.83 -8.79 -6.97
CA LEU A 153 19.57 -7.89 -6.07
C LEU A 153 20.21 -8.62 -4.88
N GLY A 154 20.03 -9.94 -4.75
CA GLY A 154 20.53 -10.72 -3.63
C GLY A 154 19.84 -10.40 -2.29
N ILE A 155 18.64 -9.86 -2.33
CA ILE A 155 17.87 -9.54 -1.12
C ILE A 155 17.21 -10.83 -0.60
N PRO A 156 17.45 -11.23 0.66
CA PRO A 156 16.75 -12.37 1.27
C PRO A 156 15.24 -12.14 1.21
N THR A 157 14.53 -13.01 0.50
CA THR A 157 13.11 -12.80 0.19
C THR A 157 12.36 -14.11 0.21
N LYS A 158 11.22 -14.11 0.90
CA LYS A 158 10.24 -15.20 0.87
C LYS A 158 8.93 -14.70 0.26
N ALA A 159 8.22 -15.55 -0.49
CA ALA A 159 6.80 -15.34 -0.77
C ALA A 159 6.00 -15.80 0.45
N ALA A 160 5.04 -15.02 0.90
CA ALA A 160 4.31 -15.30 2.13
C ALA A 160 2.87 -14.77 2.10
N ASP A 161 2.03 -15.41 2.91
CA ASP A 161 0.71 -14.91 3.24
C ASP A 161 0.82 -13.97 4.44
N VAL A 162 -0.06 -12.99 4.51
CA VAL A 162 -0.13 -12.05 5.64
C VAL A 162 -1.51 -12.07 6.29
N LEU A 163 -1.55 -11.77 7.57
CA LEU A 163 -2.77 -11.51 8.29
C LEU A 163 -2.93 -10.00 8.51
N SER A 164 -4.06 -9.46 8.12
CA SER A 164 -4.45 -8.07 8.40
C SER A 164 -5.57 -8.05 9.43
N GLU A 165 -5.34 -7.40 10.56
CA GLU A 165 -6.27 -7.35 11.68
C GLU A 165 -6.68 -5.92 12.00
N ASP A 166 -7.88 -5.75 12.57
CA ASP A 166 -8.36 -4.45 13.04
C ASP A 166 -7.72 -4.06 14.39
N ASN A 167 -7.43 -5.07 15.22
CA ASN A 167 -6.81 -4.87 16.54
C ASN A 167 -5.32 -5.18 16.50
N PHE A 168 -4.49 -4.21 16.82
CA PHE A 168 -3.06 -4.44 16.98
C PHE A 168 -2.73 -5.15 18.31
N TYR A 169 -3.42 -4.77 19.39
CA TYR A 169 -3.28 -5.38 20.70
C TYR A 169 -4.42 -6.34 20.98
N ASN A 170 -4.11 -7.62 21.18
CA ASN A 170 -5.11 -8.66 21.45
C ASN A 170 -4.85 -9.31 22.82
N ASP A 171 -5.12 -8.55 23.89
CA ASP A 171 -4.93 -9.00 25.28
C ASP A 171 -5.92 -10.10 25.69
N VAL A 172 -7.06 -10.18 24.99
CA VAL A 172 -8.09 -11.21 25.26
C VAL A 172 -7.69 -12.57 24.71
N ASN A 173 -6.98 -12.60 23.59
CA ASN A 173 -6.50 -13.82 22.96
C ASN A 173 -5.08 -13.64 22.42
N PRO A 174 -4.07 -13.54 23.29
CA PRO A 174 -2.69 -13.22 22.89
C PRO A 174 -2.05 -14.29 22.00
N GLU A 175 -2.61 -15.51 21.99
CA GLU A 175 -2.13 -16.61 21.15
C GLU A 175 -3.04 -16.90 19.95
N GLY A 176 -4.02 -16.04 19.69
CA GLY A 176 -4.99 -16.20 18.60
C GLY A 176 -4.35 -16.34 17.22
N TRP A 177 -3.18 -15.72 17.03
CA TRP A 177 -2.39 -15.81 15.80
C TRP A 177 -1.97 -17.24 15.44
N LYS A 178 -1.79 -18.13 16.42
CA LYS A 178 -1.44 -19.55 16.20
C LYS A 178 -2.49 -20.30 15.38
N LYS A 179 -3.71 -19.81 15.32
CA LYS A 179 -4.78 -20.39 14.47
C LYS A 179 -4.62 -20.08 12.99
N TRP A 180 -3.75 -19.15 12.65
CA TRP A 180 -3.47 -18.72 11.27
C TRP A 180 -2.17 -19.32 10.74
N THR A 181 -1.39 -19.97 11.60
CA THR A 181 -0.16 -20.68 11.25
C THR A 181 -0.46 -22.17 11.23
N SER A 182 -0.51 -22.77 10.07
CA SER A 182 -0.65 -24.21 9.87
C SER A 182 0.61 -24.78 9.24
#